data_8c38afd20742818d6c50f69169d34bf2
#
_entry.id   8c38afd20742818d6c50f69169d34bf2
#
_cell.length_a   1.000
_cell.length_b   1.000
_cell.length_c   1.000
_cell.angle_alpha   90.00
_cell.angle_beta   90.00
_cell.angle_gamma   90.00
#
_symmetry.space_group_name_H-M   'P 1'
#
loop_
_entity.id
_entity.type
_entity.pdbx_description
1 polymer ?
#
loop_
_entity_poly.entity_id
_entity_poly.type
_entity_poly.pdbx_seq_one_letter_code
_entity_poly.pdbx_strand_id
1 'polypeptide(L)'
;VIIAYTVSPQRVAAEYEHFASAPMERIQAAKCAMDGGFPVRLCFDPMIYCKDWRGEYSRMVDDVFSQIDDSKLWDVSIGSFRISQDYLKKMRKDMPRSAVVNFPYDNVNGYYQYPENIRSDMEEFMIQAVSEYVDKDRIFMWK
;
A
#
# COMPACT_ATOMS: atom_id res chain seq x y z
N VAL A 1 -19.51 -7.95 -6.69
CA VAL A 1 -18.33 -7.15 -7.08
C VAL A 1 -17.76 -6.42 -5.85
N ILE A 2 -16.50 -6.65 -5.56
CA ILE A 2 -15.79 -5.95 -4.48
C ILE A 2 -15.03 -4.78 -5.10
N ILE A 3 -15.23 -3.58 -4.57
CA ILE A 3 -14.54 -2.38 -5.05
C ILE A 3 -13.28 -2.20 -4.21
N ALA A 4 -12.13 -2.16 -4.87
CA ALA A 4 -10.84 -2.02 -4.23
C ALA A 4 -10.28 -0.61 -4.39
N TYR A 5 -9.77 -0.04 -3.31
CA TYR A 5 -9.11 1.26 -3.30
C TYR A 5 -7.71 1.12 -2.73
N THR A 6 -6.71 1.57 -3.49
CA THR A 6 -5.32 1.60 -3.02
C THR A 6 -5.09 2.86 -2.19
N VAL A 7 -4.48 2.69 -1.03
CA VAL A 7 -4.16 3.79 -0.12
C VAL A 7 -2.67 3.79 0.18
N SER A 8 -2.04 4.95 0.12
CA SER A 8 -0.64 5.16 0.44
C SER A 8 -0.45 6.43 1.24
N PRO A 9 0.67 6.59 1.98
CA PRO A 9 0.92 7.83 2.72
C PRO A 9 1.00 9.03 1.78
N GLN A 10 0.57 10.18 2.26
CA GLN A 10 0.54 11.43 1.49
C GLN A 10 1.90 11.74 0.86
N ARG A 11 2.98 11.59 1.60
CA ARG A 11 4.33 11.85 1.12
C ARG A 11 4.73 10.89 0.01
N VAL A 12 4.42 9.60 0.17
CA VAL A 12 4.71 8.57 -0.84
C VAL A 12 3.92 8.85 -2.11
N ALA A 13 2.64 9.18 -1.98
CA ALA A 13 1.80 9.52 -3.12
C ALA A 13 2.33 10.75 -3.87
N ALA A 14 2.77 11.78 -3.14
CA ALA A 14 3.32 13.00 -3.73
C ALA A 14 4.61 12.76 -4.51
N GLU A 15 5.48 11.86 -4.01
CA GLU A 15 6.78 11.59 -4.63
C GLU A 15 6.71 10.55 -5.77
N TYR A 16 5.83 9.55 -5.67
CA TYR A 16 5.88 8.37 -6.52
C TYR A 16 4.60 8.09 -7.32
N GLU A 17 3.50 8.76 -7.02
CA GLU A 17 2.20 8.53 -7.65
C GLU A 17 1.65 9.81 -8.29
N HIS A 18 2.44 10.42 -9.17
CA HIS A 18 2.14 11.74 -9.75
C HIS A 18 0.80 11.85 -10.49
N PHE A 19 0.30 10.73 -11.03
CA PHE A 19 -0.94 10.71 -11.83
C PHE A 19 -2.12 10.09 -11.09
N ALA A 20 -1.91 9.63 -9.86
CA ALA A 20 -2.98 9.06 -9.05
C ALA A 20 -3.70 10.15 -8.26
N SER A 21 -4.96 9.90 -7.90
CA SER A 21 -5.70 10.79 -7.00
C SER A 21 -5.02 10.82 -5.62
N ALA A 22 -5.19 11.94 -4.92
CA ALA A 22 -4.64 12.08 -3.57
C ALA A 22 -5.22 11.01 -2.63
N PRO A 23 -4.45 10.53 -1.63
CA PRO A 23 -4.95 9.53 -0.69
C PRO A 23 -6.27 9.93 -0.02
N MET A 24 -6.43 11.19 0.33
CA MET A 24 -7.66 11.68 0.93
C MET A 24 -8.87 11.52 0.01
N GLU A 25 -8.70 11.76 -1.28
CA GLU A 25 -9.75 11.58 -2.28
C GLU A 25 -10.15 10.11 -2.41
N ARG A 26 -9.18 9.19 -2.34
CA ARG A 26 -9.43 7.75 -2.38
C ARG A 26 -10.19 7.29 -1.15
N ILE A 27 -9.86 7.81 0.02
CA ILE A 27 -10.56 7.51 1.27
C ILE A 27 -12.01 7.97 1.19
N GLN A 28 -12.24 9.17 0.67
CA GLN A 28 -13.61 9.70 0.49
C GLN A 28 -14.40 8.86 -0.51
N ALA A 29 -13.77 8.46 -1.61
CA ALA A 29 -14.41 7.58 -2.59
C ALA A 29 -14.78 6.22 -1.99
N ALA A 30 -13.89 5.64 -1.21
CA ALA A 30 -14.14 4.38 -0.50
C ALA A 30 -15.31 4.52 0.47
N LYS A 31 -15.36 5.61 1.23
CA LYS A 31 -16.43 5.90 2.17
C LYS A 31 -17.78 6.04 1.45
N CYS A 32 -17.80 6.74 0.33
CA CYS A 32 -19.02 6.87 -0.48
C CYS A 32 -19.51 5.52 -1.00
N ALA A 33 -18.60 4.66 -1.46
CA ALA A 33 -18.95 3.32 -1.92
C ALA A 33 -19.53 2.47 -0.79
N MET A 34 -18.95 2.55 0.41
CA MET A 34 -19.44 1.83 1.59
C MET A 34 -20.84 2.32 1.99
N ASP A 35 -21.04 3.63 1.99
CA ASP A 35 -22.34 4.24 2.30
C ASP A 35 -23.40 3.84 1.27
N GLY A 36 -23.00 3.58 0.03
CA GLY A 36 -23.86 3.07 -1.03
C GLY A 36 -24.14 1.57 -0.94
N GLY A 37 -23.62 0.89 0.05
CA GLY A 37 -23.85 -0.55 0.26
C GLY A 37 -22.91 -1.47 -0.50
N PHE A 38 -21.86 -0.95 -1.13
CA PHE A 38 -20.90 -1.79 -1.85
C PHE A 38 -19.87 -2.40 -0.90
N PRO A 39 -19.47 -3.67 -1.12
CA PRO A 39 -18.34 -4.23 -0.38
C PRO A 39 -17.04 -3.57 -0.85
N VAL A 40 -16.24 -3.09 0.10
CA VAL A 40 -15.01 -2.32 -0.19
C VAL A 40 -13.81 -3.02 0.41
N ARG A 41 -12.76 -3.17 -0.39
CA ARG A 41 -11.43 -3.62 0.01
C ARG A 41 -10.48 -2.43 0.04
N LEU A 42 -9.72 -2.29 1.11
CA LEU A 42 -8.61 -1.34 1.15
C LEU A 42 -7.31 -2.08 0.85
N CYS A 43 -6.53 -1.55 -0.07
CA CYS A 43 -5.27 -2.14 -0.50
C CYS A 43 -4.13 -1.25 -0.02
N PHE A 44 -3.39 -1.73 0.99
CA PHE A 44 -2.16 -1.09 1.46
C PHE A 44 -0.95 -1.72 0.74
N ASP A 45 -1.08 -1.89 -0.54
CA ASP A 45 -0.05 -2.43 -1.42
C ASP A 45 -0.03 -1.60 -2.72
N PRO A 46 1.15 -1.31 -3.26
CA PRO A 46 2.47 -1.69 -2.73
C PRO A 46 2.97 -0.73 -1.65
N MET A 47 3.52 -1.29 -0.58
CA MET A 47 4.23 -0.49 0.42
C MET A 47 5.59 -0.09 -0.12
N ILE A 48 5.95 1.17 0.03
CA ILE A 48 7.22 1.73 -0.45
C ILE A 48 8.13 1.99 0.75
N TYR A 49 9.35 1.45 0.69
CA TYR A 49 10.38 1.69 1.70
C TYR A 49 10.97 3.09 1.49
N CYS A 50 10.79 3.94 2.47
CA CYS A 50 11.27 5.31 2.43
C CYS A 50 11.71 5.76 3.83
N LYS A 51 12.34 6.94 3.90
CA LYS A 51 12.73 7.51 5.19
C LYS A 51 11.50 7.72 6.06
N ASP A 52 11.59 7.29 7.33
CA ASP A 52 10.49 7.38 8.29
C ASP A 52 9.23 6.62 7.84
N TRP A 53 9.39 5.51 7.14
CA TRP A 53 8.25 4.73 6.66
C TRP A 53 7.32 4.27 7.80
N ARG A 54 7.88 3.95 8.97
CA ARG A 54 7.06 3.54 10.12
C ARG A 54 6.10 4.64 10.54
N GLY A 55 6.60 5.86 10.67
CA GLY A 55 5.79 7.01 11.01
C GLY A 55 4.77 7.35 9.94
N GLU A 56 5.20 7.33 8.68
CA GLU A 56 4.33 7.62 7.53
C GLU A 56 3.16 6.63 7.43
N TYR A 57 3.44 5.33 7.52
CA TYR A 57 2.40 4.31 7.44
C TYR A 57 1.52 4.27 8.68
N SER A 58 2.09 4.53 9.86
CA SER A 58 1.31 4.61 11.11
C SER A 58 0.28 5.74 11.03
N ARG A 59 0.71 6.93 10.61
CA ARG A 59 -0.19 8.09 10.45
C ARG A 59 -1.28 7.81 9.42
N MET A 60 -0.91 7.17 8.30
CA MET A 60 -1.87 6.81 7.26
C MET A 60 -2.94 5.87 7.81
N VAL A 61 -2.55 4.82 8.51
CA VAL A 61 -3.51 3.86 9.08
C VAL A 61 -4.46 4.56 10.05
N ASP A 62 -3.94 5.40 10.94
CA ASP A 62 -4.78 6.14 11.88
C ASP A 62 -5.74 7.09 11.15
N ASP A 63 -5.27 7.78 10.12
CA ASP A 63 -6.10 8.69 9.33
C ASP A 63 -7.21 7.94 8.59
N VAL A 64 -6.89 6.80 7.99
CA VAL A 64 -7.86 5.98 7.27
C VAL A 64 -8.97 5.52 8.21
N PHE A 65 -8.61 4.92 9.33
CA PHE A 65 -9.60 4.36 10.25
C PHE A 65 -10.27 5.40 11.15
N SER A 66 -9.81 6.65 11.13
CA SER A 66 -10.57 7.76 11.71
C SER A 66 -11.76 8.18 10.84
N GLN A 67 -11.73 7.85 9.55
CA GLN A 67 -12.74 8.28 8.58
C GLN A 67 -13.60 7.12 8.06
N ILE A 68 -13.09 5.89 8.11
CA ILE A 68 -13.77 4.70 7.59
C ILE A 68 -14.17 3.81 8.77
N ASP A 69 -15.43 3.38 8.77
CA ASP A 69 -15.92 2.41 9.73
C ASP A 69 -15.39 1.02 9.35
N ASP A 70 -14.44 0.52 10.15
CA ASP A 70 -13.78 -0.76 9.92
C ASP A 70 -14.74 -1.94 9.91
N SER A 71 -15.85 -1.85 10.62
CA SER A 71 -16.86 -2.92 10.65
C SER A 71 -17.56 -3.11 9.31
N LYS A 72 -17.56 -2.10 8.46
CA LYS A 72 -18.19 -2.12 7.13
C LYS A 72 -17.24 -2.53 6.02
N LEU A 73 -15.93 -2.64 6.29
CA LEU A 73 -14.97 -3.09 5.29
C LEU A 73 -15.15 -4.57 4.99
N TRP A 74 -15.04 -4.93 3.72
CA TRP A 74 -15.04 -6.33 3.29
C TRP A 74 -13.74 -7.02 3.75
N ASP A 75 -12.60 -6.47 3.37
CA ASP A 75 -11.29 -6.95 3.80
C ASP A 75 -10.20 -5.89 3.54
N VAL A 76 -8.97 -6.25 3.90
CA VAL A 76 -7.77 -5.42 3.69
C VAL A 76 -6.69 -6.29 3.07
N SER A 77 -5.98 -5.78 2.08
CA SER A 77 -4.79 -6.43 1.53
C SER A 77 -3.54 -5.61 1.85
N ILE A 78 -2.46 -6.31 2.16
CA ILE A 78 -1.16 -5.72 2.50
C ILE A 78 -0.08 -6.37 1.64
N GLY A 79 0.84 -5.59 1.12
CA GLY A 79 1.97 -6.12 0.37
C GLY A 79 3.04 -5.06 0.17
N SER A 80 4.29 -5.49 0.14
CA SER A 80 5.42 -4.62 -0.20
C SER A 80 5.60 -4.56 -1.72
N PHE A 81 6.33 -3.54 -2.17
CA PHE A 81 6.54 -3.28 -3.59
C PHE A 81 7.21 -4.48 -4.29
N ARG A 82 6.63 -4.90 -5.40
CA ARG A 82 7.15 -5.92 -6.31
C ARG A 82 6.97 -5.46 -7.74
N ILE A 83 7.95 -5.75 -8.57
CA ILE A 83 7.90 -5.37 -9.97
C ILE A 83 8.62 -6.40 -10.84
N SER A 84 8.08 -6.71 -12.02
CA SER A 84 8.75 -7.61 -12.94
C SER A 84 10.07 -7.01 -13.43
N GLN A 85 11.03 -7.88 -13.73
CA GLN A 85 12.35 -7.47 -14.20
C GLN A 85 12.26 -6.59 -15.45
N ASP A 86 11.44 -6.96 -16.41
CA ASP A 86 11.31 -6.23 -17.65
C ASP A 86 10.68 -4.85 -17.45
N TYR A 87 9.69 -4.77 -16.56
CA TYR A 87 9.00 -3.51 -16.27
C TYR A 87 9.91 -2.54 -15.52
N LEU A 88 10.70 -3.05 -14.57
CA LEU A 88 11.65 -2.22 -13.83
C LEU A 88 12.73 -1.66 -14.76
N LYS A 89 13.22 -2.48 -15.69
CA LYS A 89 14.20 -2.04 -16.69
C LYS A 89 13.65 -0.88 -17.52
N LYS A 90 12.39 -0.97 -17.91
CA LYS A 90 11.70 0.10 -18.64
C LYS A 90 11.54 1.35 -17.77
N MET A 91 11.13 1.21 -16.52
CA MET A 91 10.96 2.33 -15.61
C MET A 91 12.28 3.05 -15.31
N ARG A 92 13.39 2.32 -15.24
CA ARG A 92 14.72 2.92 -15.03
C ARG A 92 15.13 3.83 -16.17
N LYS A 93 14.68 3.53 -17.39
CA LYS A 93 14.90 4.41 -18.55
C LYS A 93 14.05 5.67 -18.45
N ASP A 94 12.79 5.51 -18.05
CA ASP A 94 11.81 6.61 -18.00
C ASP A 94 12.00 7.51 -16.79
N MET A 95 12.45 6.95 -15.66
CA MET A 95 12.60 7.67 -14.40
C MET A 95 13.98 7.39 -13.75
N PRO A 96 15.08 7.81 -14.38
CA PRO A 96 16.42 7.44 -13.92
C PRO A 96 16.81 8.01 -12.55
N ARG A 97 16.09 9.02 -12.06
CA ARG A 97 16.36 9.64 -10.76
C ARG A 97 15.45 9.19 -9.63
N SER A 98 14.51 8.28 -9.91
CA SER A 98 13.58 7.79 -8.89
C SER A 98 14.29 6.89 -7.89
N ALA A 99 14.12 7.18 -6.60
CA ALA A 99 14.66 6.33 -5.53
C ALA A 99 13.99 4.96 -5.51
N VAL A 100 12.73 4.88 -5.94
CA VAL A 100 12.00 3.61 -6.03
C VAL A 100 12.61 2.70 -7.08
N VAL A 101 12.85 3.21 -8.28
CA VAL A 101 13.37 2.37 -9.38
C VAL A 101 14.85 2.02 -9.22
N ASN A 102 15.60 2.81 -8.46
CA ASN A 102 17.04 2.61 -8.25
C ASN A 102 17.38 1.90 -6.94
N PHE A 103 16.38 1.49 -6.19
CA PHE A 103 16.60 0.71 -4.97
C PHE A 103 17.24 -0.65 -5.31
N PRO A 104 18.18 -1.15 -4.49
CA PRO A 104 18.84 -2.44 -4.74
C PRO A 104 17.93 -3.62 -4.34
N TYR A 105 16.99 -3.93 -5.18
CA TYR A 105 16.04 -5.02 -4.96
C TYR A 105 16.68 -6.39 -5.15
N ASP A 106 16.14 -7.39 -4.46
CA ASP A 106 16.47 -8.79 -4.72
C ASP A 106 15.64 -9.30 -5.89
N ASN A 107 16.28 -10.08 -6.76
CA ASN A 107 15.59 -10.73 -7.86
C ASN A 107 15.16 -12.13 -7.43
N VAL A 108 13.85 -12.37 -7.42
CA VAL A 108 13.28 -13.68 -7.08
C VAL A 108 12.37 -14.13 -8.22
N ASN A 109 12.81 -15.13 -8.97
CA ASN A 109 12.06 -15.70 -10.09
C ASN A 109 11.62 -14.68 -11.15
N GLY A 110 12.49 -13.70 -11.45
CA GLY A 110 12.19 -12.67 -12.46
C GLY A 110 11.41 -11.47 -11.93
N TYR A 111 11.18 -11.41 -10.63
CA TYR A 111 10.58 -10.26 -9.97
C TYR A 111 11.56 -9.62 -9.00
N TYR A 112 11.62 -8.29 -9.01
CA TYR A 112 12.37 -7.51 -8.04
C TYR A 112 11.49 -7.17 -6.85
N GLN A 113 12.02 -7.38 -5.66
CA GLN A 113 11.33 -7.08 -4.41
C GLN A 113 12.33 -6.64 -3.35
N TYR A 114 11.86 -6.09 -2.25
CA TYR A 114 12.74 -5.72 -1.15
C TYR A 114 13.41 -6.97 -0.56
N PRO A 115 14.67 -6.84 -0.05
CA PRO A 115 15.29 -7.92 0.71
C PRO A 115 14.36 -8.41 1.82
N GLU A 116 14.45 -9.70 2.15
CA GLU A 116 13.51 -10.34 3.06
C GLU A 116 13.42 -9.64 4.43
N ASN A 117 14.54 -9.18 4.96
CA ASN A 117 14.56 -8.49 6.25
C ASN A 117 13.75 -7.20 6.23
N ILE A 118 13.84 -6.42 5.14
CA ILE A 118 13.07 -5.19 4.97
C ILE A 118 11.59 -5.53 4.74
N ARG A 119 11.33 -6.47 3.85
CA ARG A 119 9.98 -6.89 3.50
C ARG A 119 9.21 -7.42 4.71
N SER A 120 9.81 -8.33 5.46
CA SER A 120 9.20 -8.89 6.67
C SER A 120 8.91 -7.82 7.71
N ASP A 121 9.84 -6.89 7.90
CA ASP A 121 9.70 -5.81 8.87
C ASP A 121 8.53 -4.90 8.51
N MET A 122 8.43 -4.52 7.23
CA MET A 122 7.32 -3.68 6.75
C MET A 122 5.97 -4.37 6.84
N GLU A 123 5.90 -5.62 6.41
CA GLU A 123 4.66 -6.40 6.41
C GLU A 123 4.17 -6.67 7.82
N GLU A 124 5.05 -7.07 8.73
CA GLU A 124 4.69 -7.30 10.13
C GLU A 124 4.22 -6.03 10.81
N PHE A 125 4.90 -4.92 10.56
CA PHE A 125 4.50 -3.61 11.10
C PHE A 125 3.07 -3.26 10.66
N MET A 126 2.79 -3.44 9.38
CA MET A 126 1.49 -3.07 8.81
C MET A 126 0.37 -3.99 9.31
N ILE A 127 0.64 -5.28 9.41
CA ILE A 127 -0.33 -6.24 9.98
C ILE A 127 -0.69 -5.83 11.40
N GLN A 128 0.29 -5.48 12.21
CA GLN A 128 0.07 -5.04 13.59
C GLN A 128 -0.75 -3.77 13.65
N ALA A 129 -0.39 -2.77 12.83
CA ALA A 129 -1.09 -1.49 12.81
C ALA A 129 -2.55 -1.64 12.40
N VAL A 130 -2.81 -2.41 11.33
CA VAL A 130 -4.16 -2.63 10.82
C VAL A 130 -4.97 -3.54 11.74
N SER A 131 -4.34 -4.50 12.41
CA SER A 131 -5.03 -5.45 13.29
C SER A 131 -5.64 -4.79 14.54
N GLU A 132 -5.26 -3.56 14.84
CA GLU A 132 -5.92 -2.79 15.90
C GLU A 132 -7.34 -2.38 15.51
N TYR A 133 -7.64 -2.36 14.22
CA TYR A 133 -8.93 -1.92 13.67
C TYR A 133 -9.70 -3.04 13.00
N VAL A 134 -9.02 -3.97 12.34
CA VAL A 134 -9.62 -5.04 11.54
C VAL A 134 -9.14 -6.39 12.06
N ASP A 135 -10.03 -7.37 12.14
CA ASP A 135 -9.69 -8.73 12.56
C ASP A 135 -8.68 -9.35 11.60
N LYS A 136 -7.73 -10.11 12.13
CA LYS A 136 -6.65 -10.72 11.34
C LYS A 136 -7.16 -11.66 10.24
N ASP A 137 -8.30 -12.30 10.42
CA ASP A 137 -8.89 -13.16 9.41
C ASP A 137 -9.43 -12.40 8.19
N ARG A 138 -9.51 -11.07 8.29
CA ARG A 138 -9.89 -10.18 7.19
C ARG A 138 -8.71 -9.43 6.60
N ILE A 139 -7.49 -9.75 7.01
CA ILE A 139 -6.25 -9.13 6.50
C ILE A 139 -5.52 -10.17 5.63
N PHE A 140 -5.30 -9.84 4.36
CA PHE A 140 -4.65 -10.72 3.40
C PHE A 140 -3.29 -10.16 3.00
N MET A 141 -2.30 -11.06 2.89
CA MET A 141 -0.95 -10.73 2.44
C MET A 141 -0.75 -11.20 1.02
N TRP A 142 -0.17 -10.35 0.18
CA TRP A 142 0.30 -10.75 -1.14
C TRP A 142 1.55 -11.60 -1.02
N LYS A 143 1.53 -12.76 -1.63
CA LYS A 143 2.68 -13.68 -1.66
C LYS A 143 3.25 -13.80 -3.06
#